data_f4c26e3edb59282271ba0fb4891d39c9
#
_entry.id   f4c26e3edb59282271ba0fb4891d39c9
#
_cell.length_a   1.000
_cell.length_b   1.000
_cell.length_c   1.000
_cell.angle_alpha   90.00
_cell.angle_beta   90.00
_cell.angle_gamma   90.00
#
_symmetry.space_group_name_H-M   'P 1'
#
loop_
_entity.id
_entity.type
_entity.pdbx_description
1 polymer ?
#
loop_
_entity_poly.entity_id
_entity_poly.type
_entity_poly.pdbx_seq_one_letter_code
_entity_poly.pdbx_strand_id
1 'polypeptide(L)'
;MKIFNTVLFAVNREDHFVEYDVINRLNPNRMLMIGSGGCIALSLKTIFPDLNLNVVDVNPHQLLHIKQKIKAVKKSDLEALNVHTKNDSCLNQIGKFETMFQELRDSFIKLVSNKKEVISFFDLETSDTHRSNILEKWLHHDKISTPFRKVFNDKNINKVFSDEATKHGSPGSYISYMQKKILTGLNKN
;
A
#
# COMPACT_ATOMS: atom_id res chain seq x y z
N MET A 1 -20.24 -15.50 4.95
CA MET A 1 -18.90 -15.34 4.30
C MET A 1 -18.95 -14.17 3.33
N LYS A 2 -18.05 -13.20 3.47
CA LYS A 2 -18.01 -12.02 2.59
C LYS A 2 -17.58 -12.49 1.18
N ILE A 3 -18.40 -12.24 0.17
CA ILE A 3 -18.05 -12.57 -1.23
C ILE A 3 -17.14 -11.43 -1.73
N PHE A 4 -15.88 -11.75 -1.98
CA PHE A 4 -14.94 -10.82 -2.60
C PHE A 4 -15.13 -10.88 -4.12
N ASN A 5 -15.33 -9.72 -4.74
CA ASN A 5 -15.56 -9.59 -6.19
C ASN A 5 -14.50 -8.70 -6.88
N THR A 6 -13.40 -8.38 -6.20
CA THR A 6 -12.35 -7.49 -6.69
C THR A 6 -11.06 -7.66 -5.91
N VAL A 7 -9.96 -7.13 -6.44
CA VAL A 7 -8.68 -7.00 -5.75
C VAL A 7 -8.83 -6.01 -4.58
N LEU A 8 -8.46 -6.41 -3.38
CA LEU A 8 -8.47 -5.55 -2.19
C LEU A 8 -7.13 -4.81 -2.03
N PHE A 9 -6.03 -5.54 -2.17
CA PHE A 9 -4.67 -5.04 -2.00
C PHE A 9 -3.88 -5.29 -3.28
N ALA A 10 -3.46 -4.23 -3.95
CA ALA A 10 -2.62 -4.35 -5.13
C ALA A 10 -1.17 -4.69 -4.76
N VAL A 11 -0.67 -4.19 -3.63
CA VAL A 11 0.69 -4.45 -3.12
C VAL A 11 0.66 -4.84 -1.64
N ASN A 12 1.69 -5.56 -1.20
CA ASN A 12 2.03 -5.66 0.22
C ASN A 12 2.75 -4.37 0.62
N ARG A 13 2.49 -3.91 1.84
CA ARG A 13 3.10 -2.68 2.40
C ARG A 13 4.11 -2.99 3.50
N GLU A 14 4.21 -4.24 3.86
CA GLU A 14 5.21 -4.80 4.74
C GLU A 14 6.46 -5.16 3.93
N ASP A 15 7.63 -5.12 4.56
CA ASP A 15 8.83 -5.66 3.97
C ASP A 15 8.88 -7.19 4.11
N HIS A 16 9.77 -7.83 3.38
CA HIS A 16 9.91 -9.29 3.38
C HIS A 16 11.01 -9.79 4.34
N PHE A 17 11.61 -8.91 5.14
CA PHE A 17 12.75 -9.28 5.99
C PHE A 17 12.35 -10.24 7.11
N VAL A 18 11.13 -10.17 7.61
CA VAL A 18 10.64 -11.10 8.64
C VAL A 18 10.61 -12.53 8.08
N GLU A 19 9.99 -12.73 6.92
CA GLU A 19 9.93 -14.02 6.25
C GLU A 19 11.31 -14.48 5.78
N TYR A 20 12.15 -13.56 5.31
CA TYR A 20 13.55 -13.82 4.96
C TYR A 20 14.34 -14.40 6.14
N ASP A 21 14.24 -13.77 7.32
CA ASP A 21 14.90 -14.24 8.54
C ASP A 21 14.43 -15.63 8.97
N VAL A 22 13.11 -15.86 8.91
CA VAL A 22 12.53 -17.17 9.23
C VAL A 22 13.04 -18.25 8.28
N ILE A 23 13.07 -17.96 6.97
CA ILE A 23 13.58 -18.93 5.98
C ILE A 23 15.06 -19.23 6.21
N ASN A 24 15.89 -18.22 6.45
CA ASN A 24 17.31 -18.42 6.72
C ASN A 24 17.58 -19.25 8.00
N ARG A 25 16.78 -19.05 9.05
CA ARG A 25 16.96 -19.78 10.33
C ARG A 25 16.47 -21.22 10.26
N LEU A 26 15.35 -21.45 9.57
CA LEU A 26 14.69 -22.76 9.55
C LEU A 26 15.06 -23.59 8.31
N ASN A 27 15.60 -22.97 7.27
CA ASN A 27 15.95 -23.58 6.00
C ASN A 27 14.87 -24.56 5.45
N PRO A 28 13.60 -24.11 5.33
CA PRO A 28 12.51 -24.99 4.94
C PRO A 28 12.56 -25.28 3.45
N ASN A 29 12.23 -26.53 3.06
CA ASN A 29 12.03 -26.88 1.66
C ASN A 29 10.67 -26.40 1.12
N ARG A 30 9.70 -26.14 2.01
CA ARG A 30 8.33 -25.74 1.65
C ARG A 30 7.82 -24.67 2.63
N MET A 31 7.12 -23.69 2.10
CA MET A 31 6.47 -22.63 2.86
C MET A 31 5.05 -22.40 2.35
N LEU A 32 4.13 -22.13 3.27
CA LEU A 32 2.77 -21.68 3.00
C LEU A 32 2.62 -20.24 3.48
N MET A 33 2.07 -19.36 2.65
CA MET A 33 1.83 -17.97 3.03
C MET A 33 0.54 -17.41 2.44
N ILE A 34 0.01 -16.36 3.07
CA ILE A 34 -1.13 -15.60 2.55
C ILE A 34 -0.68 -14.72 1.40
N GLY A 35 -1.50 -14.67 0.33
CA GLY A 35 -1.16 -13.97 -0.90
C GLY A 35 -1.14 -12.46 -0.81
N SER A 36 -2.19 -11.85 -0.27
CA SER A 36 -2.36 -10.40 -0.27
C SER A 36 -2.02 -9.79 -1.64
N GLY A 37 -1.17 -8.76 -1.71
CA GLY A 37 -0.70 -8.16 -2.97
C GLY A 37 0.33 -8.97 -3.75
N GLY A 38 0.90 -10.04 -3.16
CA GLY A 38 1.85 -10.97 -3.79
C GLY A 38 3.29 -10.48 -3.84
N CYS A 39 3.59 -9.24 -3.46
CA CYS A 39 4.95 -8.69 -3.57
C CYS A 39 5.96 -9.46 -2.73
N ILE A 40 5.62 -9.79 -1.47
CA ILE A 40 6.48 -10.58 -0.57
C ILE A 40 6.77 -11.95 -1.19
N ALA A 41 5.74 -12.65 -1.67
CA ALA A 41 5.90 -13.96 -2.32
C ALA A 41 6.84 -13.91 -3.52
N LEU A 42 6.74 -12.86 -4.35
CA LEU A 42 7.61 -12.65 -5.50
C LEU A 42 9.04 -12.35 -5.07
N SER A 43 9.25 -11.49 -4.06
CA SER A 43 10.57 -11.18 -3.52
C SER A 43 11.24 -12.44 -2.94
N LEU A 44 10.53 -13.18 -2.10
CA LEU A 44 11.06 -14.42 -1.51
C LEU A 44 11.41 -15.46 -2.58
N LYS A 45 10.59 -15.61 -3.63
CA LYS A 45 10.87 -16.55 -4.72
C LYS A 45 12.08 -16.14 -5.56
N THR A 46 12.38 -14.84 -5.63
CA THR A 46 13.61 -14.34 -6.29
C THR A 46 14.86 -14.64 -5.44
N ILE A 47 14.76 -14.46 -4.11
CA ILE A 47 15.87 -14.67 -3.18
C ILE A 47 16.13 -16.17 -2.94
N PHE A 48 15.06 -16.96 -2.83
CA PHE A 48 15.09 -18.41 -2.57
C PHE A 48 14.45 -19.18 -3.73
N PRO A 49 15.15 -19.34 -4.88
CA PRO A 49 14.58 -19.92 -6.08
C PRO A 49 14.14 -21.38 -5.91
N ASP A 50 14.79 -22.13 -5.03
CA ASP A 50 14.49 -23.55 -4.77
C ASP A 50 13.36 -23.77 -3.73
N LEU A 51 12.97 -22.74 -2.99
CA LEU A 51 11.89 -22.81 -2.01
C LEU A 51 10.55 -23.13 -2.70
N ASN A 52 9.89 -24.21 -2.28
CA ASN A 52 8.54 -24.52 -2.73
C ASN A 52 7.54 -23.63 -1.97
N LEU A 53 7.19 -22.49 -2.57
CA LEU A 53 6.31 -21.49 -1.99
C LEU A 53 4.87 -21.70 -2.44
N ASN A 54 3.98 -22.05 -1.49
CA ASN A 54 2.54 -22.16 -1.71
C ASN A 54 1.85 -20.89 -1.21
N VAL A 55 1.13 -20.23 -2.09
CA VAL A 55 0.42 -18.98 -1.81
C VAL A 55 -1.08 -19.25 -1.79
N VAL A 56 -1.75 -18.90 -0.69
CA VAL A 56 -3.20 -19.04 -0.51
C VAL A 56 -3.83 -17.69 -0.21
N ASP A 57 -5.07 -17.51 -0.61
CA ASP A 57 -5.87 -16.34 -0.25
C ASP A 57 -7.35 -16.73 -0.29
N VAL A 58 -8.14 -16.21 0.65
CA VAL A 58 -9.60 -16.42 0.67
C VAL A 58 -10.30 -15.63 -0.44
N ASN A 59 -9.64 -14.61 -0.98
CA ASN A 59 -10.12 -13.83 -2.09
C ASN A 59 -9.51 -14.35 -3.41
N PRO A 60 -10.28 -15.02 -4.29
CA PRO A 60 -9.75 -15.56 -5.54
C PRO A 60 -9.21 -14.48 -6.48
N HIS A 61 -9.70 -13.24 -6.37
CA HIS A 61 -9.17 -12.11 -7.16
C HIS A 61 -7.74 -11.72 -6.76
N GLN A 62 -7.35 -11.93 -5.48
CA GLN A 62 -5.96 -11.75 -5.06
C GLN A 62 -5.05 -12.78 -5.75
N LEU A 63 -5.45 -14.05 -5.78
CA LEU A 63 -4.67 -15.10 -6.47
C LEU A 63 -4.55 -14.84 -7.98
N LEU A 64 -5.63 -14.38 -8.61
CA LEU A 64 -5.60 -13.99 -10.03
C LEU A 64 -4.66 -12.80 -10.25
N HIS A 65 -4.73 -11.80 -9.38
CA HIS A 65 -3.85 -10.64 -9.42
C HIS A 65 -2.36 -11.01 -9.30
N ILE A 66 -2.02 -11.91 -8.37
CA ILE A 66 -0.65 -12.44 -8.23
C ILE A 66 -0.21 -13.14 -9.52
N LYS A 67 -1.07 -13.97 -10.13
CA LYS A 67 -0.79 -14.62 -11.42
C LYS A 67 -0.53 -13.60 -12.54
N GLN A 68 -1.28 -12.50 -12.58
CA GLN A 68 -1.06 -11.41 -13.54
C GLN A 68 0.30 -10.72 -13.32
N LYS A 69 0.68 -10.46 -12.06
CA LYS A 69 2.01 -9.93 -11.73
C LYS A 69 3.14 -10.87 -12.16
N ILE A 70 3.02 -12.16 -11.87
CA ILE A 70 4.00 -13.17 -12.32
C ILE A 70 4.15 -13.12 -13.85
N LYS A 71 3.04 -13.01 -14.57
CA LYS A 71 3.05 -12.91 -16.03
C LYS A 71 3.75 -11.63 -16.51
N ALA A 72 3.49 -10.49 -15.87
CA ALA A 72 4.14 -9.21 -16.18
C ALA A 72 5.65 -9.27 -15.92
N VAL A 73 6.07 -9.79 -14.75
CA VAL A 73 7.49 -9.97 -14.41
C VAL A 73 8.19 -10.85 -15.47
N LYS A 74 7.61 -12.01 -15.82
CA LYS A 74 8.18 -12.92 -16.83
C LYS A 74 8.32 -12.28 -18.22
N LYS A 75 7.50 -11.28 -18.53
CA LYS A 75 7.55 -10.53 -19.80
C LYS A 75 8.39 -9.26 -19.71
N SER A 76 8.95 -8.94 -18.55
CA SER A 76 9.59 -7.64 -18.26
C SER A 76 8.68 -6.44 -18.56
N ASP A 77 7.39 -6.61 -18.34
CA ASP A 77 6.37 -5.57 -18.56
C ASP A 77 6.37 -4.61 -17.36
N LEU A 78 7.30 -3.67 -17.39
CA LEU A 78 7.52 -2.70 -16.32
C LEU A 78 6.36 -1.70 -16.21
N GLU A 79 5.72 -1.39 -17.34
CA GLU A 79 4.56 -0.48 -17.36
C GLU A 79 3.36 -1.10 -16.64
N ALA A 80 3.05 -2.37 -16.90
CA ALA A 80 1.98 -3.09 -16.20
C ALA A 80 2.21 -3.15 -14.66
N LEU A 81 3.47 -3.09 -14.22
CA LEU A 81 3.85 -3.10 -12.80
C LEU A 81 4.02 -1.69 -12.20
N ASN A 82 3.79 -0.62 -12.98
CA ASN A 82 4.01 0.77 -12.58
C ASN A 82 5.47 1.08 -12.21
N VAL A 83 6.42 0.45 -12.90
CA VAL A 83 7.83 0.77 -12.76
C VAL A 83 8.17 1.84 -13.79
N HIS A 84 8.64 3.00 -13.31
CA HIS A 84 8.94 4.20 -14.12
C HIS A 84 7.74 4.80 -14.89
N THR A 85 6.51 4.50 -14.47
CA THR A 85 5.28 5.06 -15.08
C THR A 85 4.44 5.78 -14.03
N LYS A 86 3.51 6.64 -14.49
CA LYS A 86 2.53 7.35 -13.62
C LYS A 86 1.10 6.88 -13.90
N ASN A 87 0.93 5.60 -14.17
CA ASN A 87 -0.36 5.02 -14.52
C ASN A 87 -1.07 4.46 -13.28
N ASP A 88 -2.15 5.10 -12.84
CA ASP A 88 -2.98 4.67 -11.71
C ASP A 88 -3.83 3.40 -12.04
N SER A 89 -3.86 2.93 -13.27
CA SER A 89 -4.60 1.72 -13.68
C SER A 89 -3.73 0.46 -13.82
N CYS A 90 -2.45 0.53 -13.51
CA CYS A 90 -1.54 -0.61 -13.54
C CYS A 90 -1.75 -1.58 -12.37
N LEU A 91 -1.18 -2.79 -12.47
CA LEU A 91 -1.37 -3.87 -11.49
C LEU A 91 -1.06 -3.44 -10.03
N ASN A 92 -0.07 -2.59 -9.80
CA ASN A 92 0.28 -2.16 -8.46
C ASN A 92 -0.63 -1.04 -7.89
N GLN A 93 -1.65 -0.59 -8.63
CA GLN A 93 -2.53 0.52 -8.25
C GLN A 93 -4.03 0.17 -8.22
N ILE A 94 -4.43 -1.00 -8.75
CA ILE A 94 -5.86 -1.36 -8.95
C ILE A 94 -6.58 -1.94 -7.73
N GLY A 95 -5.94 -2.02 -6.57
CA GLY A 95 -6.58 -2.50 -5.34
C GLY A 95 -7.53 -1.46 -4.72
N LYS A 96 -8.56 -1.91 -4.02
CA LYS A 96 -9.44 -0.99 -3.27
C LYS A 96 -8.68 -0.15 -2.26
N PHE A 97 -7.67 -0.73 -1.62
CA PHE A 97 -6.86 -0.02 -0.66
C PHE A 97 -5.99 1.04 -1.33
N GLU A 98 -5.40 0.75 -2.48
CA GLU A 98 -4.65 1.71 -3.29
C GLU A 98 -5.54 2.86 -3.77
N THR A 99 -6.77 2.58 -4.19
CA THR A 99 -7.76 3.61 -4.57
C THR A 99 -8.02 4.59 -3.41
N MET A 100 -8.06 4.11 -2.17
CA MET A 100 -8.19 5.01 -1.01
C MET A 100 -7.01 5.99 -0.88
N PHE A 101 -5.78 5.55 -1.17
CA PHE A 101 -4.62 6.45 -1.17
C PHE A 101 -4.62 7.43 -2.35
N GLN A 102 -5.12 7.03 -3.51
CA GLN A 102 -5.33 7.93 -4.65
C GLN A 102 -6.36 9.02 -4.26
N GLU A 103 -7.49 8.63 -3.66
CA GLU A 103 -8.49 9.57 -3.14
C GLU A 103 -7.93 10.49 -2.04
N LEU A 104 -7.07 9.95 -1.15
CA LEU A 104 -6.38 10.76 -0.14
C LEU A 104 -5.48 11.81 -0.80
N ARG A 105 -4.62 11.39 -1.73
CA ARG A 105 -3.73 12.28 -2.50
C ARG A 105 -4.53 13.40 -3.17
N ASP A 106 -5.59 13.05 -3.89
CA ASP A 106 -6.38 14.01 -4.65
C ASP A 106 -7.15 14.98 -3.73
N SER A 107 -7.68 14.46 -2.62
CA SER A 107 -8.33 15.29 -1.61
C SER A 107 -7.34 16.20 -0.87
N PHE A 108 -6.13 15.72 -0.61
CA PHE A 108 -5.05 16.48 0.02
C PHE A 108 -4.58 17.63 -0.90
N ILE A 109 -4.36 17.35 -2.18
CA ILE A 109 -4.00 18.37 -3.18
C ILE A 109 -5.08 19.45 -3.29
N LYS A 110 -6.36 19.07 -3.18
CA LYS A 110 -7.48 20.01 -3.29
C LYS A 110 -7.68 20.88 -2.04
N LEU A 111 -7.40 20.37 -0.84
CA LEU A 111 -7.82 21.00 0.42
C LEU A 111 -6.67 21.54 1.27
N VAL A 112 -5.47 21.00 1.13
CA VAL A 112 -4.33 21.29 2.01
C VAL A 112 -3.14 21.85 1.24
N SER A 113 -2.92 21.37 0.01
CA SER A 113 -1.74 21.70 -0.78
C SER A 113 -2.10 21.98 -2.23
N ASN A 114 -1.15 21.83 -3.11
CA ASN A 114 -1.34 21.81 -4.56
C ASN A 114 -0.42 20.76 -5.20
N LYS A 115 -0.71 20.39 -6.45
CA LYS A 115 0.05 19.34 -7.15
C LYS A 115 1.54 19.63 -7.24
N LYS A 116 1.94 20.89 -7.44
CA LYS A 116 3.34 21.28 -7.57
C LYS A 116 4.11 21.08 -6.25
N GLU A 117 3.55 21.50 -5.13
CA GLU A 117 4.13 21.28 -3.82
C GLU A 117 4.27 19.79 -3.47
N VAL A 118 3.23 18.97 -3.76
CA VAL A 118 3.29 17.54 -3.51
C VAL A 118 4.37 16.88 -4.37
N ILE A 119 4.50 17.23 -5.65
CA ILE A 119 5.57 16.72 -6.50
C ILE A 119 6.93 17.13 -5.93
N SER A 120 7.12 18.42 -5.61
CA SER A 120 8.37 18.94 -5.08
C SER A 120 8.78 18.26 -3.77
N PHE A 121 7.82 17.96 -2.88
CA PHE A 121 8.11 17.28 -1.61
C PHE A 121 8.74 15.89 -1.80
N PHE A 122 8.29 15.13 -2.82
CA PHE A 122 8.77 13.78 -3.13
C PHE A 122 9.89 13.75 -4.18
N ASP A 123 10.31 14.91 -4.69
CA ASP A 123 11.41 14.99 -5.64
C ASP A 123 12.74 14.84 -4.91
N LEU A 124 13.58 13.91 -5.38
CA LEU A 124 14.89 13.62 -4.77
C LEU A 124 15.85 14.82 -4.84
N GLU A 125 15.69 15.70 -5.83
CA GLU A 125 16.50 16.91 -6.01
C GLU A 125 16.07 18.07 -5.08
N THR A 126 14.94 17.91 -4.38
CA THR A 126 14.48 18.96 -3.45
C THR A 126 15.31 18.94 -2.17
N SER A 127 15.82 20.12 -1.76
CA SER A 127 16.60 20.27 -0.53
C SER A 127 15.76 19.93 0.71
N ASP A 128 16.41 19.42 1.75
CA ASP A 128 15.76 19.06 3.02
C ASP A 128 15.09 20.27 3.68
N THR A 129 15.72 21.46 3.59
CA THR A 129 15.13 22.70 4.10
C THR A 129 13.82 23.05 3.39
N HIS A 130 13.78 22.94 2.06
CA HIS A 130 12.55 23.21 1.30
C HIS A 130 11.47 22.18 1.60
N ARG A 131 11.82 20.90 1.71
CA ARG A 131 10.94 19.81 2.08
C ARG A 131 10.35 20.01 3.48
N SER A 132 11.18 20.38 4.46
CA SER A 132 10.75 20.71 5.83
C SER A 132 9.77 21.88 5.88
N ASN A 133 10.00 22.94 5.13
CA ASN A 133 9.08 24.09 5.04
C ASN A 133 7.71 23.70 4.45
N ILE A 134 7.70 22.85 3.42
CA ILE A 134 6.46 22.31 2.85
C ILE A 134 5.72 21.49 3.90
N LEU A 135 6.41 20.60 4.60
CA LEU A 135 5.81 19.74 5.62
C LEU A 135 5.23 20.54 6.78
N GLU A 136 5.99 21.52 7.28
CA GLU A 136 5.53 22.41 8.36
C GLU A 136 4.25 23.16 7.96
N LYS A 137 4.22 23.72 6.76
CA LYS A 137 3.02 24.35 6.20
C LYS A 137 1.82 23.40 6.18
N TRP A 138 2.01 22.13 5.80
CA TRP A 138 0.95 21.13 5.77
C TRP A 138 0.47 20.77 7.17
N LEU A 139 1.39 20.56 8.11
CA LEU A 139 1.08 20.17 9.49
C LEU A 139 0.25 21.23 10.23
N HIS A 140 0.49 22.51 9.91
CA HIS A 140 -0.24 23.64 10.51
C HIS A 140 -1.50 24.06 9.73
N HIS A 141 -1.83 23.35 8.62
CA HIS A 141 -3.00 23.69 7.83
C HIS A 141 -4.29 23.29 8.55
N ASP A 142 -5.24 24.22 8.67
CA ASP A 142 -6.53 24.03 9.38
C ASP A 142 -7.34 22.81 8.88
N LYS A 143 -7.22 22.46 7.59
CA LYS A 143 -7.91 21.33 6.95
C LYS A 143 -7.10 20.05 6.86
N ILE A 144 -5.95 19.93 7.55
CA ILE A 144 -5.05 18.77 7.44
C ILE A 144 -5.76 17.44 7.71
N SER A 145 -6.71 17.40 8.66
CA SER A 145 -7.44 16.18 9.02
C SER A 145 -8.61 15.86 8.07
N THR A 146 -9.04 16.79 7.23
CA THR A 146 -10.23 16.62 6.38
C THR A 146 -10.08 15.54 5.32
N PRO A 147 -8.97 15.44 4.56
CA PRO A 147 -8.73 14.35 3.62
C PRO A 147 -8.76 12.98 4.30
N PHE A 148 -8.17 12.85 5.48
CA PHE A 148 -8.14 11.58 6.23
C PHE A 148 -9.53 11.15 6.69
N ARG A 149 -10.34 12.06 7.24
CA ARG A 149 -11.73 11.79 7.63
C ARG A 149 -12.59 11.39 6.44
N LYS A 150 -12.39 12.03 5.29
CA LYS A 150 -13.13 11.73 4.06
C LYS A 150 -12.83 10.32 3.57
N VAL A 151 -11.57 9.89 3.61
CA VAL A 151 -11.12 8.63 3.00
C VAL A 151 -11.18 7.46 3.97
N PHE A 152 -10.66 7.61 5.20
CA PHE A 152 -10.51 6.53 6.17
C PHE A 152 -11.66 6.44 7.18
N ASN A 153 -12.86 6.89 6.82
CA ASN A 153 -14.04 6.69 7.66
C ASN A 153 -14.45 5.20 7.69
N ASP A 154 -15.18 4.81 8.72
CA ASP A 154 -15.56 3.41 8.97
C ASP A 154 -16.30 2.78 7.78
N LYS A 155 -17.15 3.54 7.08
CA LYS A 155 -17.87 3.05 5.88
C LYS A 155 -16.91 2.63 4.77
N ASN A 156 -15.84 3.36 4.54
CA ASN A 156 -14.86 3.04 3.50
C ASN A 156 -13.93 1.92 3.97
N ILE A 157 -13.49 1.96 5.21
CA ILE A 157 -12.63 0.91 5.81
C ILE A 157 -13.33 -0.45 5.77
N ASN A 158 -14.63 -0.52 6.12
CA ASN A 158 -15.40 -1.76 6.08
C ASN A 158 -15.61 -2.34 4.68
N LYS A 159 -15.32 -1.58 3.60
CA LYS A 159 -15.30 -2.12 2.25
C LYS A 159 -14.04 -2.96 1.95
N VAL A 160 -12.94 -2.68 2.66
CA VAL A 160 -11.63 -3.31 2.45
C VAL A 160 -11.36 -4.37 3.50
N PHE A 161 -11.57 -4.03 4.77
CA PHE A 161 -11.31 -4.92 5.90
C PHE A 161 -12.61 -5.62 6.36
N SER A 162 -12.47 -6.77 7.00
CA SER A 162 -13.61 -7.42 7.68
C SER A 162 -13.98 -6.66 8.95
N ASP A 163 -15.23 -6.83 9.41
CA ASP A 163 -15.68 -6.26 10.67
C ASP A 163 -14.83 -6.76 11.85
N GLU A 164 -14.32 -7.99 11.80
CA GLU A 164 -13.41 -8.51 12.81
C GLU A 164 -12.07 -7.77 12.83
N ALA A 165 -11.51 -7.41 11.69
CA ALA A 165 -10.25 -6.67 11.62
C ALA A 165 -10.39 -5.22 12.14
N THR A 166 -11.59 -4.66 12.11
CA THR A 166 -11.90 -3.29 12.55
C THR A 166 -12.48 -3.20 13.95
N LYS A 167 -12.96 -4.31 14.52
CA LYS A 167 -13.61 -4.38 15.86
C LYS A 167 -12.74 -3.98 17.05
N HIS A 168 -11.42 -4.03 16.90
CA HIS A 168 -10.48 -3.72 17.98
C HIS A 168 -10.23 -2.22 18.19
N GLY A 169 -10.80 -1.38 17.34
CA GLY A 169 -10.74 0.07 17.45
C GLY A 169 -12.11 0.67 17.81
N SER A 170 -12.13 1.76 18.59
CA SER A 170 -13.32 2.60 18.72
C SER A 170 -13.70 3.19 17.36
N PRO A 171 -14.98 3.56 17.14
CA PRO A 171 -15.40 4.23 15.89
C PRO A 171 -14.50 5.43 15.57
N GLY A 172 -14.04 5.52 14.33
CA GLY A 172 -13.13 6.58 13.87
C GLY A 172 -11.66 6.44 14.29
N SER A 173 -11.28 5.41 15.06
CA SER A 173 -9.89 5.21 15.50
C SER A 173 -8.93 4.99 14.32
N TYR A 174 -9.42 4.41 13.23
CA TYR A 174 -8.63 4.17 12.02
C TYR A 174 -8.22 5.48 11.32
N ILE A 175 -9.06 6.52 11.38
CA ILE A 175 -8.73 7.86 10.85
C ILE A 175 -7.50 8.40 11.56
N SER A 176 -7.53 8.42 12.91
CA SER A 176 -6.43 8.91 13.73
C SER A 176 -5.16 8.08 13.56
N TYR A 177 -5.31 6.75 13.47
CA TYR A 177 -4.19 5.85 13.21
C TYR A 177 -3.53 6.15 11.85
N MET A 178 -4.29 6.21 10.77
CA MET A 178 -3.76 6.47 9.42
C MET A 178 -3.15 7.87 9.30
N GLN A 179 -3.82 8.88 9.86
CA GLN A 179 -3.28 10.24 9.90
C GLN A 179 -1.93 10.27 10.62
N LYS A 180 -1.85 9.70 11.83
CA LYS A 180 -0.61 9.63 12.61
C LYS A 180 0.50 8.91 11.84
N LYS A 181 0.22 7.73 11.27
CA LYS A 181 1.21 6.92 10.54
C LYS A 181 1.74 7.64 9.30
N ILE A 182 0.88 8.25 8.51
CA ILE A 182 1.28 8.95 7.28
C ILE A 182 2.07 10.22 7.64
N LEU A 183 1.57 11.07 8.54
CA LEU A 183 2.27 12.29 8.91
C LEU A 183 3.62 12.01 9.61
N THR A 184 3.70 10.95 10.44
CA THR A 184 4.99 10.52 11.03
C THR A 184 5.95 10.00 9.94
N GLY A 185 5.44 9.29 8.93
CA GLY A 185 6.25 8.83 7.79
C GLY A 185 6.83 10.00 6.98
N LEU A 186 6.01 11.01 6.71
CA LEU A 186 6.46 12.22 5.98
C LEU A 186 7.53 13.02 6.75
N ASN A 187 7.52 12.96 8.09
CA ASN A 187 8.50 13.67 8.93
C ASN A 187 9.82 12.91 9.10
N LYS A 188 9.94 11.70 8.61
CA LYS A 188 11.17 10.87 8.71
C LYS A 188 12.01 10.89 7.42
N ASN A 189 11.47 11.45 6.38
CA ASN A 189 12.12 11.62 5.07
C ASN A 189 12.62 13.07 4.95
#